data_570ae28d2bf32aa202b024a16366a0f2
#
_entry.id   570ae28d2bf32aa202b024a16366a0f2
#
_cell.length_a   1.000
_cell.length_b   1.000
_cell.length_c   1.000
_cell.angle_alpha   90.00
_cell.angle_beta   90.00
_cell.angle_gamma   90.00
#
_symmetry.space_group_name_H-M   'P 1'
#
loop_
_entity.id
_entity.type
_entity.pdbx_description
1 polymer ?
#
loop_
_entity_poly.entity_id
_entity_poly.type
_entity_poly.pdbx_seq_one_letter_code
_entity_poly.pdbx_strand_id
1 'polypeptide(L)' 'MGKEYVVIGLGRFGGSIVRELNALDMDVMAIDHDENRVNEYSDIATHAVVADT' A
#
# COMPACT_ATOMS: atom_id res chain seq x y z
N MET A 1 3.44 20.10 -1.81
CA MET A 1 3.74 18.94 -2.63
C MET A 1 3.94 17.72 -1.75
N GLY A 2 3.14 16.72 -1.95
CA GLY A 2 3.22 15.49 -1.16
C GLY A 2 4.32 14.59 -1.65
N LYS A 3 4.82 13.76 -0.76
CA LYS A 3 5.72 12.69 -1.12
C LYS A 3 4.89 11.44 -1.36
N GLU A 4 5.25 10.70 -2.38
CA GLU A 4 4.62 9.43 -2.66
C GLU A 4 5.56 8.30 -2.27
N TYR A 5 5.02 7.34 -1.54
CA TYR A 5 5.78 6.18 -1.09
C TYR A 5 5.28 4.95 -1.83
N VAL A 6 6.18 4.04 -2.12
CA VAL A 6 5.83 2.77 -2.77
C VAL A 6 6.15 1.65 -1.79
N VAL A 7 5.15 0.85 -1.49
CA VAL A 7 5.32 -0.31 -0.61
C VAL A 7 5.09 -1.57 -1.44
N ILE A 8 6.12 -2.40 -1.54
CA ILE A 8 6.07 -3.64 -2.29
C ILE A 8 6.00 -4.79 -1.30
N GLY A 9 4.94 -5.57 -1.39
CA GLY A 9 4.69 -6.65 -0.45
C GLY A 9 3.82 -6.17 0.70
N LEU A 10 2.59 -6.67 0.77
CA LEU A 10 1.60 -6.24 1.77
C LEU A 10 1.40 -7.28 2.87
N GLY A 11 2.48 -7.94 3.27
CA GLY A 11 2.43 -8.84 4.41
C GLY A 11 2.28 -8.04 5.69
N ARG A 12 2.55 -8.66 6.84
CA ARG A 12 2.43 -8.00 8.13
C ARG A 12 3.19 -6.68 8.18
N PHE A 13 4.37 -6.70 7.62
CA PHE A 13 5.27 -5.56 7.69
C PHE A 13 4.83 -4.45 6.72
N GLY A 14 4.67 -4.81 5.45
CA GLY A 14 4.27 -3.84 4.44
C GLY A 14 2.90 -3.26 4.71
N GLY A 15 1.96 -4.10 5.14
CA GLY A 15 0.62 -3.63 5.50
C GLY A 15 0.63 -2.62 6.63
N SER A 16 1.48 -2.85 7.63
CA SER A 16 1.62 -1.90 8.73
C SER A 16 2.14 -0.56 8.26
N ILE A 17 3.09 -0.59 7.32
CA ILE A 17 3.65 0.64 6.77
C ILE A 17 2.59 1.43 5.99
N VAL A 18 1.78 0.73 5.20
CA VAL A 18 0.71 1.40 4.46
C VAL A 18 -0.27 2.07 5.40
N ARG A 19 -0.64 1.40 6.48
CA ARG A 19 -1.56 1.98 7.46
C ARG A 19 -0.96 3.19 8.14
N GLU A 20 0.32 3.11 8.48
CA GLU A 20 1.03 4.22 9.11
C GLU A 20 1.08 5.43 8.19
N LEU A 21 1.43 5.21 6.93
CA LEU A 21 1.48 6.29 5.96
C LEU A 21 0.11 6.91 5.72
N ASN A 22 -0.93 6.08 5.70
CA ASN A 22 -2.29 6.58 5.57
C ASN A 22 -2.68 7.45 6.78
N ALA A 23 -2.28 7.03 7.97
CA ALA A 23 -2.56 7.78 9.19
C ALA A 23 -1.85 9.13 9.19
N LEU A 24 -0.71 9.21 8.51
CA LEU A 24 0.05 10.47 8.37
C LEU A 24 -0.39 11.29 7.16
N ASP A 25 -1.45 10.87 6.50
CA ASP A 25 -2.01 11.55 5.33
C ASP A 25 -1.00 11.66 4.18
N MET A 26 -0.20 10.62 4.01
CA MET A 26 0.78 10.55 2.94
C MET A 26 0.26 9.72 1.77
N ASP A 27 0.73 10.04 0.57
CA ASP A 27 0.38 9.26 -0.60
C ASP A 27 1.19 7.97 -0.61
N VAL A 28 0.53 6.84 -0.84
CA VAL A 28 1.18 5.55 -0.86
C VAL A 28 0.64 4.68 -1.97
N MET A 29 1.54 4.04 -2.70
CA MET A 29 1.19 3.04 -3.70
C MET A 29 1.52 1.68 -3.10
N ALA A 30 0.52 0.81 -2.99
CA ALA A 30 0.68 -0.52 -2.44
C ALA A 30 0.71 -1.54 -3.58
N ILE A 31 1.72 -2.39 -3.60
CA ILE A 31 1.90 -3.39 -4.65
C ILE A 31 2.06 -4.76 -4.02
N ASP A 32 1.32 -5.74 -4.51
CA ASP A 32 1.47 -7.12 -4.09
C ASP A 32 1.01 -8.02 -5.22
N HIS A 33 1.50 -9.25 -5.23
CA HIS A 33 1.07 -10.23 -6.21
C HIS A 33 -0.27 -10.86 -5.82
N ASP A 34 -0.67 -10.73 -4.57
CA ASP A 34 -1.91 -11.32 -4.05
C ASP A 34 -3.04 -10.29 -4.17
N GLU A 35 -3.99 -10.60 -5.04
CA GLU A 35 -5.13 -9.72 -5.28
C GLU A 35 -5.93 -9.45 -4.00
N ASN A 36 -6.08 -10.45 -3.14
CA ASN A 36 -6.81 -10.27 -1.90
C ASN A 36 -6.15 -9.25 -0.99
N ARG A 37 -4.83 -9.27 -0.93
CA ARG A 37 -4.11 -8.30 -0.13
C ARG A 37 -4.23 -6.90 -0.70
N VAL A 38 -4.12 -6.78 -2.02
CA VAL A 38 -4.28 -5.49 -2.69
C VAL A 38 -5.67 -4.92 -2.42
N ASN A 39 -6.70 -5.75 -2.53
CA ASN A 39 -8.07 -5.32 -2.27
C ASN A 39 -8.26 -4.87 -0.82
N GLU A 40 -7.59 -5.54 0.10
CA GLU A 40 -7.67 -5.23 1.51
C GLU A 40 -7.15 -3.82 1.82
N TYR A 41 -6.14 -3.40 1.10
CA TYR A 41 -5.52 -2.09 1.32
C TYR A 41 -5.96 -1.02 0.32
N SER A 42 -6.85 -1.35 -0.60
CA SER A 42 -7.27 -0.40 -1.63
C SER A 42 -7.98 0.83 -1.06
N ASP A 43 -8.59 0.69 0.10
CA ASP A 43 -9.30 1.80 0.74
C ASP A 43 -8.35 2.78 1.43
N ILE A 44 -7.20 2.30 1.88
CA ILE A 44 -6.28 3.14 2.64
C ILE A 44 -5.06 3.56 1.86
N ALA A 45 -4.72 2.85 0.79
CA ALA A 45 -3.62 3.26 -0.08
C ALA A 45 -4.15 4.24 -1.13
N THR A 46 -3.32 5.18 -1.53
CA THR A 46 -3.68 6.10 -2.60
C THR A 46 -3.89 5.33 -3.91
N HIS A 47 -2.99 4.39 -4.16
CA HIS A 47 -3.10 3.46 -5.29
C HIS A 47 -2.78 2.06 -4.80
N ALA A 48 -3.49 1.08 -5.31
CA ALA A 48 -3.24 -0.31 -4.99
C ALA A 48 -3.17 -1.10 -6.30
N VAL A 49 -2.09 -1.81 -6.51
CA VAL A 49 -1.82 -2.49 -7.78
C VAL A 49 -1.48 -3.96 -7.53
N VAL A 50 -2.08 -4.84 -8.31
CA VAL A 50 -1.69 -6.25 -8.33
C VAL A 50 -0.58 -6.41 -9.35
N ALA A 51 0.59 -6.80 -8.92
CA ALA A 51 1.72 -7.00 -9.81
C ALA A 51 2.62 -8.10 -9.27
N ASP A 52 3.20 -8.84 -10.18
CA ASP A 52 4.14 -9.89 -9.84
C ASP A 52 5.51 -9.26 -9.65
N THR A 53 5.96 -9.26 -8.41
CA THR A 53 7.23 -8.61 -8.05
C THR A 53 8.33 -9.60 -7.76
#